data_2dff814fc8a43368456a66bbf42ae9c9
#
_entry.id   2dff814fc8a43368456a66bbf42ae9c9
#
_cell.length_a   1.000
_cell.length_b   1.000
_cell.length_c   1.000
_cell.angle_alpha   90.00
_cell.angle_beta   90.00
_cell.angle_gamma   90.00
#
_symmetry.space_group_name_H-M   'P 1'
#
loop_
_entity.id
_entity.type
_entity.pdbx_description
1 polymer ?
#
loop_
_entity_poly.entity_id
_entity_poly.type
_entity_poly.pdbx_seq_one_letter_code
_entity_poly.pdbx_strand_id
1 'polypeptide(L)'
;MTLKTRFKIFSISVLIFVICSTSQLQLGNGQIESWKKYDDPGKRFTFLYPPNWVVNTNHIDASGFTEVTLTNPNSTRMKVSVVYTSKDAFLDSNTGKPVLASRALTDLEEEISADYIFFNSTGKFPHKYVVRGYNSASDLIDYEKIEGQPGRMLIVLAKVTDQDSLLFTYSESKRLFYKSLSTASQMVNSIFVY
;
A
#
# COMPACT_ATOMS: atom_id res chain seq x y z
N MET A 1 18.37 -19.47 -19.09
CA MET A 1 17.80 -20.18 -17.92
C MET A 1 17.30 -19.10 -16.96
N THR A 2 16.05 -18.66 -17.13
CA THR A 2 15.48 -17.49 -16.45
C THR A 2 14.95 -17.92 -15.08
N LEU A 3 15.61 -17.44 -14.04
CA LEU A 3 15.20 -17.68 -12.64
C LEU A 3 14.01 -16.73 -12.32
N LYS A 4 12.78 -17.19 -12.58
CA LYS A 4 11.57 -16.51 -12.12
C LYS A 4 11.45 -16.69 -10.59
N THR A 5 11.91 -15.71 -9.84
CA THR A 5 11.71 -15.66 -8.39
C THR A 5 10.25 -15.30 -8.13
N ARG A 6 9.42 -16.29 -7.89
CA ARG A 6 7.98 -16.11 -7.53
C ARG A 6 7.89 -15.45 -6.16
N PHE A 7 7.24 -14.31 -6.10
CA PHE A 7 6.75 -13.72 -4.86
C PHE A 7 5.70 -14.64 -4.24
N LYS A 8 6.11 -15.56 -3.37
CA LYS A 8 5.18 -16.25 -2.50
C LYS A 8 4.83 -15.32 -1.34
N ILE A 9 3.67 -14.69 -1.43
CA ILE A 9 3.04 -14.01 -0.31
C ILE A 9 2.60 -15.10 0.67
N PHE A 10 3.46 -15.41 1.64
CA PHE A 10 3.08 -16.27 2.77
C PHE A 10 2.24 -15.45 3.73
N SER A 11 0.93 -15.71 3.73
CA SER A 11 0.01 -15.20 4.74
C SER A 11 0.21 -16.01 6.02
N ILE A 12 1.07 -15.55 6.91
CA ILE A 12 1.16 -16.06 8.29
C ILE A 12 0.64 -14.95 9.19
N SER A 13 -0.60 -15.12 9.66
CA SER A 13 -1.23 -14.22 10.62
C SER A 13 -0.65 -14.47 12.02
N VAL A 14 0.20 -13.57 12.48
CA VAL A 14 0.60 -13.49 13.89
C VAL A 14 -0.07 -12.26 14.49
N LEU A 15 -0.97 -12.49 15.44
CA LEU A 15 -1.72 -11.46 16.16
C LEU A 15 -0.80 -10.84 17.22
N ILE A 16 -0.33 -9.62 17.01
CA ILE A 16 0.38 -8.82 18.02
C ILE A 16 -0.45 -7.59 18.32
N PHE A 17 -0.96 -7.48 19.56
CA PHE A 17 -1.60 -6.26 20.06
C PHE A 17 -0.53 -5.21 20.37
N VAL A 18 -0.50 -4.15 19.57
CA VAL A 18 0.33 -2.96 19.85
C VAL A 18 -0.57 -1.89 20.47
N ILE A 19 -0.28 -1.52 21.72
CA ILE A 19 -0.94 -0.42 22.44
C ILE A 19 -0.37 0.89 21.87
N CYS A 20 -1.18 1.64 21.13
CA CYS A 20 -0.83 2.94 20.58
C CYS A 20 -1.11 4.06 21.58
N SER A 21 -0.08 4.81 21.96
CA SER A 21 -0.19 6.07 22.70
C SER A 21 -0.74 7.19 21.79
N THR A 22 -1.81 7.85 22.25
CA THR A 22 -2.50 8.92 21.54
C THR A 22 -1.86 10.28 21.81
N SER A 23 -1.33 10.95 20.80
CA SER A 23 -1.05 12.37 20.86
C SER A 23 -2.17 13.14 20.12
N GLN A 24 -2.87 14.01 20.88
CA GLN A 24 -3.98 14.82 20.38
C GLN A 24 -3.44 16.09 19.69
N LEU A 25 -3.78 16.27 18.43
CA LEU A 25 -3.74 17.57 17.74
C LEU A 25 -5.18 18.12 17.69
N GLN A 26 -5.49 19.12 18.53
CA GLN A 26 -6.77 19.84 18.50
C GLN A 26 -6.78 20.88 17.39
N LEU A 27 -7.70 20.75 16.45
CA LEU A 27 -8.13 21.82 15.56
C LEU A 27 -9.69 21.83 15.50
N GLY A 28 -10.24 22.95 15.93
CA GLY A 28 -11.57 23.55 15.81
C GLY A 28 -12.83 22.70 15.59
N ASN A 29 -13.70 22.69 16.59
CA ASN A 29 -15.16 22.49 16.62
C ASN A 29 -15.85 21.75 15.45
N GLY A 30 -15.78 20.48 15.48
CA GLY A 30 -16.55 19.39 14.91
C GLY A 30 -15.85 18.16 15.41
N GLN A 31 -16.52 17.21 16.07
CA GLN A 31 -15.88 15.98 16.52
C GLN A 31 -15.34 15.24 15.30
N ILE A 32 -14.14 15.63 14.86
CA ILE A 32 -13.32 14.83 13.96
C ILE A 32 -12.74 13.77 14.87
N GLU A 33 -13.26 12.54 14.78
CA GLU A 33 -12.59 11.39 15.38
C GLU A 33 -11.11 11.48 14.96
N SER A 34 -10.22 11.71 15.93
CA SER A 34 -8.81 11.96 15.65
C SER A 34 -8.20 10.71 15.02
N TRP A 35 -7.64 10.86 13.82
CA TRP A 35 -6.92 9.79 13.15
C TRP A 35 -5.81 9.24 14.04
N LYS A 36 -5.63 7.93 14.04
CA LYS A 36 -4.54 7.28 14.75
C LYS A 36 -3.28 7.30 13.89
N LYS A 37 -2.13 7.31 14.56
CA LYS A 37 -0.83 7.20 13.93
C LYS A 37 -0.34 5.75 13.99
N TYR A 38 0.11 5.23 12.86
CA TYR A 38 0.92 4.03 12.79
C TYR A 38 2.38 4.42 12.74
N ASP A 39 3.21 3.83 13.56
CA ASP A 39 4.67 3.91 13.51
C ASP A 39 5.23 2.52 13.22
N ASP A 40 6.01 2.38 12.15
CA ASP A 40 6.69 1.13 11.81
C ASP A 40 7.64 0.70 12.94
N PRO A 41 7.61 -0.56 13.41
CA PRO A 41 8.54 -1.06 14.42
C PRO A 41 10.01 -0.84 14.05
N GLY A 42 10.37 -0.98 12.77
CA GLY A 42 11.70 -0.72 12.24
C GLY A 42 12.05 0.77 12.05
N LYS A 43 11.14 1.69 12.43
CA LYS A 43 11.32 3.15 12.31
C LYS A 43 11.64 3.62 10.88
N ARG A 44 11.06 2.99 9.87
CA ARG A 44 11.29 3.33 8.46
C ARG A 44 10.21 4.28 7.93
N PHE A 45 8.95 4.10 8.37
CA PHE A 45 7.83 4.93 7.94
C PHE A 45 6.75 5.07 9.00
N THR A 46 5.89 6.06 8.81
CA THR A 46 4.69 6.30 9.62
C THR A 46 3.57 6.81 8.73
N PHE A 47 2.32 6.64 9.16
CA PHE A 47 1.15 7.22 8.50
C PHE A 47 -0.04 7.34 9.45
N LEU A 48 -1.06 8.11 9.02
CA LEU A 48 -2.31 8.27 9.75
C LEU A 48 -3.39 7.35 9.18
N TYR A 49 -4.28 6.84 10.05
CA TYR A 49 -5.40 5.98 9.66
C TYR A 49 -6.65 6.23 10.54
N PRO A 50 -7.87 5.91 10.05
CA PRO A 50 -9.09 6.09 10.82
C PRO A 50 -9.11 5.29 12.12
N PRO A 51 -9.62 5.86 13.24
CA PRO A 51 -9.46 5.30 14.59
C PRO A 51 -10.16 3.95 14.81
N ASN A 52 -11.20 3.67 14.00
CA ASN A 52 -12.00 2.44 14.09
C ASN A 52 -11.51 1.31 13.17
N TRP A 53 -10.44 1.53 12.38
CA TRP A 53 -9.90 0.48 11.53
C TRP A 53 -9.03 -0.51 12.32
N VAL A 54 -9.09 -1.78 11.91
CA VAL A 54 -8.27 -2.85 12.46
C VAL A 54 -6.94 -2.88 11.72
N VAL A 55 -5.84 -2.87 12.48
CA VAL A 55 -4.47 -2.90 11.95
C VAL A 55 -3.85 -4.25 12.26
N ASN A 56 -3.30 -4.90 11.24
CA ASN A 56 -2.48 -6.10 11.35
C ASN A 56 -1.11 -5.80 10.75
N THR A 57 -0.04 -6.14 11.46
CA THR A 57 1.34 -5.92 11.01
C THR A 57 2.05 -7.25 10.90
N ASN A 58 2.73 -7.45 9.77
CA ASN A 58 3.71 -8.51 9.55
C ASN A 58 5.07 -7.86 9.34
N HIS A 59 6.02 -8.14 10.23
CA HIS A 59 7.34 -7.54 10.21
C HIS A 59 8.41 -8.63 10.24
N ILE A 60 9.39 -8.57 9.33
CA ILE A 60 10.50 -9.51 9.23
C ILE A 60 11.80 -8.70 9.20
N ASP A 61 12.46 -8.58 10.36
CA ASP A 61 13.67 -7.77 10.54
C ASP A 61 14.79 -8.14 9.58
N ALA A 62 15.04 -9.43 9.40
CA ALA A 62 16.16 -9.93 8.60
C ALA A 62 16.04 -9.59 7.10
N SER A 63 14.85 -9.31 6.60
CA SER A 63 14.58 -8.98 5.19
C SER A 63 14.30 -7.51 4.94
N GLY A 64 14.28 -6.67 5.99
CA GLY A 64 13.83 -5.27 5.88
C GLY A 64 12.37 -5.13 5.46
N PHE A 65 11.57 -6.19 5.60
CA PHE A 65 10.18 -6.23 5.14
C PHE A 65 9.21 -5.83 6.27
N THR A 66 8.25 -4.98 5.96
CA THR A 66 7.06 -4.75 6.81
C THR A 66 5.83 -4.65 5.92
N GLU A 67 4.81 -5.42 6.23
CA GLU A 67 3.47 -5.28 5.67
C GLU A 67 2.49 -4.86 6.77
N VAL A 68 1.76 -3.78 6.53
CA VAL A 68 0.66 -3.31 7.38
C VAL A 68 -0.63 -3.43 6.60
N THR A 69 -1.53 -4.25 7.09
CA THR A 69 -2.87 -4.38 6.52
C THR A 69 -3.88 -3.70 7.44
N LEU A 70 -4.72 -2.84 6.86
CA LEU A 70 -5.81 -2.18 7.56
C LEU A 70 -7.14 -2.58 6.93
N THR A 71 -8.12 -2.92 7.78
CA THR A 71 -9.47 -3.29 7.34
C THR A 71 -10.50 -2.41 8.03
N ASN A 72 -11.49 -1.98 7.25
CA ASN A 72 -12.64 -1.25 7.79
C ASN A 72 -13.63 -2.28 8.39
N PRO A 73 -13.98 -2.19 9.68
CA PRO A 73 -14.92 -3.14 10.30
C PRO A 73 -16.33 -3.08 9.69
N ASN A 74 -16.67 -1.99 9.01
CA ASN A 74 -17.96 -1.80 8.34
C ASN A 74 -17.96 -2.24 6.87
N SER A 75 -16.85 -2.77 6.35
CA SER A 75 -16.75 -3.29 4.98
C SER A 75 -15.85 -4.52 4.94
N THR A 76 -16.39 -5.63 4.49
CA THR A 76 -15.64 -6.89 4.35
C THR A 76 -14.66 -6.87 3.16
N ARG A 77 -14.76 -5.88 2.27
CA ARG A 77 -13.97 -5.78 1.05
C ARG A 77 -13.01 -4.60 1.03
N MET A 78 -13.22 -3.60 1.90
CA MET A 78 -12.33 -2.46 2.01
C MET A 78 -11.05 -2.86 2.74
N LYS A 79 -9.95 -2.78 2.04
CA LYS A 79 -8.62 -3.09 2.57
C LYS A 79 -7.61 -2.04 2.11
N VAL A 80 -6.75 -1.64 3.03
CA VAL A 80 -5.51 -0.90 2.72
C VAL A 80 -4.34 -1.79 3.09
N SER A 81 -3.31 -1.83 2.25
CA SER A 81 -2.02 -2.44 2.58
C SER A 81 -0.91 -1.41 2.35
N VAL A 82 0.03 -1.33 3.28
CA VAL A 82 1.26 -0.57 3.15
C VAL A 82 2.41 -1.55 3.34
N VAL A 83 3.22 -1.69 2.31
CA VAL A 83 4.38 -2.60 2.29
C VAL A 83 5.65 -1.78 2.13
N TYR A 84 6.57 -1.93 3.08
CA TYR A 84 7.95 -1.47 2.92
C TYR A 84 8.83 -2.68 2.69
N THR A 85 9.70 -2.61 1.71
CA THR A 85 10.62 -3.70 1.39
C THR A 85 11.96 -3.17 0.89
N SER A 86 13.05 -3.79 1.37
CA SER A 86 14.41 -3.61 0.85
C SER A 86 14.64 -4.68 -0.20
N LYS A 87 14.25 -4.40 -1.43
CA LYS A 87 14.48 -5.24 -2.61
C LYS A 87 14.84 -4.37 -3.79
N ASP A 88 15.53 -4.95 -4.76
CA ASP A 88 15.95 -4.29 -6.00
C ASP A 88 14.79 -3.95 -6.95
N ALA A 89 13.63 -3.56 -6.38
CA ALA A 89 12.41 -3.24 -7.14
C ALA A 89 12.60 -2.11 -8.16
N PHE A 90 13.63 -1.29 -7.97
CA PHE A 90 13.96 -0.17 -8.84
C PHE A 90 15.26 -0.39 -9.64
N LEU A 91 15.72 -1.61 -9.75
CA LEU A 91 16.81 -1.99 -10.63
C LEU A 91 16.26 -2.82 -11.80
N ASP A 92 16.65 -2.43 -13.00
CA ASP A 92 16.38 -3.22 -14.20
C ASP A 92 17.13 -4.57 -14.08
N SER A 93 16.41 -5.66 -14.18
CA SER A 93 16.93 -7.02 -13.93
C SER A 93 18.03 -7.43 -14.93
N ASN A 94 18.10 -6.80 -16.10
CA ASN A 94 19.06 -7.12 -17.14
C ASN A 94 20.31 -6.25 -17.06
N THR A 95 20.15 -4.99 -16.67
CA THR A 95 21.26 -4.02 -16.72
C THR A 95 21.74 -3.57 -15.34
N GLY A 96 21.02 -3.88 -14.26
CA GLY A 96 21.29 -3.42 -12.89
C GLY A 96 21.18 -1.90 -12.73
N LYS A 97 20.63 -1.17 -13.72
CA LYS A 97 20.49 0.28 -13.66
C LYS A 97 19.20 0.69 -12.95
N PRO A 98 19.19 1.82 -12.20
CA PRO A 98 17.98 2.35 -11.59
C PRO A 98 16.89 2.66 -12.62
N VAL A 99 15.65 2.29 -12.28
CA VAL A 99 14.45 2.61 -13.06
C VAL A 99 13.56 3.62 -12.36
N LEU A 100 12.68 4.27 -13.10
CA LEU A 100 11.66 5.16 -12.55
C LEU A 100 10.53 4.36 -11.88
N ALA A 101 9.87 4.98 -10.90
CA ALA A 101 8.73 4.35 -10.20
C ALA A 101 7.60 3.92 -11.17
N SER A 102 7.39 4.66 -12.26
CA SER A 102 6.40 4.30 -13.29
C SER A 102 6.73 3.00 -14.02
N ARG A 103 8.00 2.73 -14.26
CA ARG A 103 8.45 1.47 -14.89
C ARG A 103 8.34 0.32 -13.90
N ALA A 104 8.84 0.50 -12.69
CA ALA A 104 8.74 -0.49 -11.63
C ALA A 104 7.29 -0.85 -11.30
N LEU A 105 6.36 0.14 -11.34
CA LEU A 105 4.93 -0.10 -11.16
C LEU A 105 4.37 -0.98 -12.29
N THR A 106 4.77 -0.76 -13.53
CA THR A 106 4.33 -1.61 -14.66
C THR A 106 4.78 -3.06 -14.48
N ASP A 107 6.04 -3.27 -14.08
CA ASP A 107 6.59 -4.61 -13.87
C ASP A 107 5.88 -5.31 -12.69
N LEU A 108 5.55 -4.56 -11.61
CA LEU A 108 4.76 -5.05 -10.49
C LEU A 108 3.33 -5.43 -10.90
N GLU A 109 2.67 -4.60 -11.74
CA GLU A 109 1.32 -4.87 -12.26
C GLU A 109 1.28 -6.17 -13.07
N GLU A 110 2.29 -6.43 -13.90
CA GLU A 110 2.42 -7.71 -14.63
C GLU A 110 2.54 -8.90 -13.68
N GLU A 111 3.35 -8.76 -12.61
CA GLU A 111 3.55 -9.83 -11.63
C GLU A 111 2.26 -10.15 -10.87
N ILE A 112 1.58 -9.13 -10.33
CA ILE A 112 0.38 -9.34 -9.52
C ILE A 112 -0.84 -9.74 -10.35
N SER A 113 -0.89 -9.39 -11.64
CA SER A 113 -2.02 -9.71 -12.52
C SER A 113 -2.30 -11.20 -12.63
N ALA A 114 -1.27 -12.03 -12.45
CA ALA A 114 -1.39 -13.49 -12.51
C ALA A 114 -2.27 -14.10 -11.41
N ASP A 115 -2.52 -13.37 -10.33
CA ASP A 115 -3.36 -13.79 -9.20
C ASP A 115 -4.86 -13.45 -9.38
N TYR A 116 -5.23 -12.85 -10.52
CA TYR A 116 -6.57 -12.34 -10.78
C TYR A 116 -7.19 -13.01 -12.01
N ILE A 117 -8.51 -13.23 -11.97
CA ILE A 117 -9.31 -13.70 -13.13
C ILE A 117 -9.37 -12.61 -14.20
N PHE A 118 -9.50 -11.35 -13.72
CA PHE A 118 -9.49 -10.17 -14.55
C PHE A 118 -8.64 -9.10 -13.86
N PHE A 119 -7.78 -8.43 -14.62
CA PHE A 119 -6.92 -7.35 -14.14
C PHE A 119 -6.70 -6.35 -15.28
N ASN A 120 -7.13 -5.10 -15.08
CA ASN A 120 -7.04 -4.08 -16.12
C ASN A 120 -6.72 -2.70 -15.54
N SER A 121 -5.59 -2.12 -15.98
CA SER A 121 -5.26 -0.73 -15.69
C SER A 121 -6.28 0.20 -16.33
N THR A 122 -6.89 1.08 -15.55
CA THR A 122 -7.88 2.05 -16.04
C THR A 122 -7.28 3.40 -16.32
N GLY A 123 -6.05 3.63 -15.94
CA GLY A 123 -5.29 4.84 -16.23
C GLY A 123 -4.27 5.14 -15.14
N LYS A 124 -3.09 5.57 -15.56
CA LYS A 124 -2.00 5.99 -14.68
C LYS A 124 -2.21 7.44 -14.24
N PHE A 125 -2.05 7.69 -12.94
CA PHE A 125 -2.23 9.01 -12.33
C PHE A 125 -0.91 9.49 -11.72
N PRO A 126 0.10 9.87 -12.54
CA PRO A 126 1.48 10.06 -12.10
C PRO A 126 1.67 11.13 -11.01
N HIS A 127 0.69 12.02 -10.81
CA HIS A 127 0.81 13.14 -9.88
C HIS A 127 -0.37 13.29 -8.91
N LYS A 128 -1.35 12.40 -8.94
CA LYS A 128 -2.56 12.54 -8.13
C LYS A 128 -2.45 11.87 -6.76
N TYR A 129 -1.82 10.70 -6.72
CA TYR A 129 -1.57 9.95 -5.48
C TYR A 129 -0.08 9.68 -5.40
N VAL A 130 0.58 10.29 -4.43
CA VAL A 130 2.03 10.23 -4.29
C VAL A 130 2.42 10.14 -2.81
N VAL A 131 3.52 9.49 -2.53
CA VAL A 131 4.19 9.62 -1.23
C VAL A 131 5.03 10.88 -1.28
N ARG A 132 4.74 11.83 -0.38
CA ARG A 132 5.34 13.16 -0.41
C ARG A 132 6.87 13.09 -0.30
N GLY A 133 7.54 13.78 -1.21
CA GLY A 133 9.01 13.86 -1.23
C GLY A 133 9.71 12.72 -1.97
N TYR A 134 8.95 11.75 -2.51
CA TYR A 134 9.50 10.58 -3.20
C TYR A 134 9.04 10.49 -4.65
N ASN A 135 9.91 9.92 -5.50
CA ASN A 135 9.52 9.55 -6.87
C ASN A 135 8.48 8.45 -6.76
N SER A 136 7.24 8.75 -7.13
CA SER A 136 6.11 7.85 -6.98
C SER A 136 5.35 7.71 -8.30
N ALA A 137 4.77 6.54 -8.52
CA ALA A 137 3.82 6.27 -9.58
C ALA A 137 2.53 5.68 -8.98
N SER A 138 1.40 5.95 -9.61
CA SER A 138 0.12 5.40 -9.16
C SER A 138 -0.75 4.98 -10.34
N ASP A 139 -1.58 3.95 -10.11
CA ASP A 139 -2.57 3.49 -11.07
C ASP A 139 -3.88 3.09 -10.39
N LEU A 140 -4.97 3.09 -11.15
CA LEU A 140 -6.25 2.51 -10.80
C LEU A 140 -6.48 1.24 -11.59
N ILE A 141 -6.71 0.14 -10.88
CA ILE A 141 -6.90 -1.18 -11.46
C ILE A 141 -8.32 -1.63 -11.22
N ASP A 142 -9.02 -1.98 -12.28
CA ASP A 142 -10.24 -2.80 -12.19
C ASP A 142 -9.83 -4.28 -12.15
N TYR A 143 -10.32 -5.02 -11.18
CA TYR A 143 -9.94 -6.42 -11.01
C TYR A 143 -11.12 -7.31 -10.63
N GLU A 144 -10.95 -8.61 -10.86
CA GLU A 144 -11.81 -9.67 -10.34
C GLU A 144 -10.93 -10.83 -9.87
N LYS A 145 -10.99 -11.12 -8.57
CA LYS A 145 -10.25 -12.23 -7.94
C LYS A 145 -11.15 -13.43 -7.67
N ILE A 146 -12.43 -13.18 -7.45
CA ILE A 146 -13.49 -14.16 -7.26
C ILE A 146 -14.56 -13.84 -8.28
N GLU A 147 -14.99 -14.83 -9.05
CA GLU A 147 -16.00 -14.70 -10.10
C GLU A 147 -17.26 -13.98 -9.60
N GLY A 148 -17.76 -13.02 -10.37
CA GLY A 148 -18.93 -12.21 -10.02
C GLY A 148 -18.66 -11.14 -8.93
N GLN A 149 -17.41 -10.94 -8.51
CA GLN A 149 -17.06 -9.98 -7.47
C GLN A 149 -16.10 -8.88 -7.97
N PRO A 150 -16.52 -7.98 -8.87
CA PRO A 150 -15.67 -6.94 -9.38
C PRO A 150 -15.19 -5.98 -8.27
N GLY A 151 -13.91 -5.69 -8.28
CA GLY A 151 -13.23 -4.76 -7.39
C GLY A 151 -12.53 -3.66 -8.16
N ARG A 152 -12.10 -2.64 -7.44
CA ARG A 152 -11.17 -1.61 -7.90
C ARG A 152 -10.09 -1.39 -6.87
N MET A 153 -8.88 -1.15 -7.32
CA MET A 153 -7.72 -0.93 -6.48
C MET A 153 -6.95 0.31 -6.94
N LEU A 154 -6.55 1.14 -5.98
CA LEU A 154 -5.50 2.14 -6.17
C LEU A 154 -4.19 1.52 -5.75
N ILE A 155 -3.18 1.61 -6.62
CA ILE A 155 -1.80 1.25 -6.31
C ILE A 155 -0.96 2.52 -6.34
N VAL A 156 -0.10 2.71 -5.35
CA VAL A 156 0.91 3.77 -5.31
C VAL A 156 2.24 3.14 -4.94
N LEU A 157 3.20 3.23 -5.83
CA LEU A 157 4.57 2.76 -5.60
C LEU A 157 5.51 3.95 -5.47
N ALA A 158 6.25 4.04 -4.37
CA ALA A 158 7.23 5.08 -4.11
C ALA A 158 8.63 4.47 -4.02
N LYS A 159 9.58 5.09 -4.72
CA LYS A 159 11.00 4.81 -4.62
C LYS A 159 11.56 5.57 -3.42
N VAL A 160 11.94 4.84 -2.36
CA VAL A 160 12.54 5.41 -1.16
C VAL A 160 14.05 5.59 -1.36
N THR A 161 14.72 4.51 -1.79
CA THR A 161 16.13 4.50 -2.23
C THR A 161 16.23 3.71 -3.53
N ASP A 162 17.43 3.43 -4.01
CA ASP A 162 17.61 2.53 -5.15
C ASP A 162 17.25 1.07 -4.81
N GLN A 163 17.27 0.70 -3.54
CA GLN A 163 16.98 -0.65 -3.05
C GLN A 163 15.65 -0.75 -2.29
N ASP A 164 15.16 0.38 -1.73
CA ASP A 164 13.98 0.37 -0.88
C ASP A 164 12.76 0.93 -1.60
N SER A 165 11.64 0.28 -1.39
CA SER A 165 10.34 0.69 -1.90
C SER A 165 9.26 0.73 -0.84
N LEU A 166 8.28 1.61 -1.04
CA LEU A 166 7.04 1.63 -0.30
C LEU A 166 5.88 1.48 -1.28
N LEU A 167 5.10 0.43 -1.09
CA LEU A 167 3.88 0.14 -1.85
C LEU A 167 2.67 0.40 -0.98
N PHE A 168 1.80 1.30 -1.41
CA PHE A 168 0.48 1.52 -0.83
C PHE A 168 -0.58 0.97 -1.79
N THR A 169 -1.49 0.14 -1.27
CA THR A 169 -2.67 -0.31 -2.01
C THR A 169 -3.94 -0.01 -1.22
N TYR A 170 -4.98 0.42 -1.92
CA TYR A 170 -6.33 0.53 -1.40
C TYR A 170 -7.28 -0.20 -2.33
N SER A 171 -8.06 -1.13 -1.79
CA SER A 171 -9.02 -1.93 -2.56
C SER A 171 -10.40 -1.91 -1.94
N GLU A 172 -11.43 -1.93 -2.80
CA GLU A 172 -12.84 -2.00 -2.42
C GLU A 172 -13.66 -2.59 -3.58
N SER A 173 -14.91 -2.94 -3.33
CA SER A 173 -15.87 -3.24 -4.40
C SER A 173 -15.94 -2.08 -5.39
N LYS A 174 -16.01 -2.36 -6.68
CA LYS A 174 -16.03 -1.32 -7.72
C LYS A 174 -17.09 -0.25 -7.48
N ARG A 175 -18.26 -0.66 -6.95
CA ARG A 175 -19.39 0.24 -6.65
C ARG A 175 -19.12 1.21 -5.50
N LEU A 176 -18.37 0.79 -4.48
CA LEU A 176 -18.12 1.58 -3.26
C LEU A 176 -16.79 2.31 -3.27
N PHE A 177 -15.89 1.96 -4.19
CA PHE A 177 -14.52 2.46 -4.25
C PHE A 177 -14.41 3.98 -4.09
N TYR A 178 -15.16 4.73 -4.90
CA TYR A 178 -15.07 6.20 -4.88
C TYR A 178 -15.64 6.85 -3.62
N LYS A 179 -16.52 6.16 -2.87
CA LYS A 179 -17.07 6.69 -1.61
C LYS A 179 -16.01 6.81 -0.52
N SER A 180 -15.01 5.95 -0.55
CA SER A 180 -13.97 5.87 0.47
C SER A 180 -12.57 6.26 -0.06
N LEU A 181 -12.48 6.63 -1.34
CA LEU A 181 -11.21 7.01 -1.96
C LEU A 181 -10.57 8.23 -1.28
N SER A 182 -11.38 9.16 -0.75
CA SER A 182 -10.88 10.31 0.01
C SER A 182 -10.13 9.88 1.28
N THR A 183 -10.60 8.83 1.97
CA THR A 183 -9.91 8.25 3.13
C THR A 183 -8.56 7.66 2.71
N ALA A 184 -8.53 6.84 1.66
CA ALA A 184 -7.28 6.29 1.12
C ALA A 184 -6.31 7.39 0.67
N SER A 185 -6.81 8.45 0.04
CA SER A 185 -6.01 9.61 -0.36
C SER A 185 -5.39 10.33 0.84
N GLN A 186 -6.14 10.52 1.93
CA GLN A 186 -5.59 11.10 3.15
C GLN A 186 -4.53 10.20 3.78
N MET A 187 -4.74 8.88 3.78
CA MET A 187 -3.76 7.91 4.30
C MET A 187 -2.45 8.00 3.51
N VAL A 188 -2.47 7.87 2.18
CA VAL A 188 -1.26 7.90 1.37
C VAL A 188 -0.52 9.24 1.47
N ASN A 189 -1.26 10.35 1.52
CA ASN A 189 -0.68 11.70 1.68
C ASN A 189 -0.07 11.94 3.08
N SER A 190 -0.44 11.14 4.08
CA SER A 190 0.09 11.22 5.44
C SER A 190 1.34 10.36 5.64
N ILE A 191 1.71 9.54 4.66
CA ILE A 191 2.91 8.70 4.75
C ILE A 191 4.14 9.60 4.84
N PHE A 192 4.95 9.33 5.86
CA PHE A 192 6.26 9.92 6.06
C PHE A 192 7.29 8.79 6.21
N VAL A 193 8.37 8.87 5.46
CA VAL A 193 9.50 7.93 5.53
C VAL A 193 10.64 8.64 6.25
N TYR A 194 11.32 7.96 7.18
CA TYR A 194 12.39 8.50 8.02
C TYR A 194 13.74 8.52 7.31
#